data_4a0ff56a5a565926d96ae95c52eedf7e
#
_entry.id   4a0ff56a5a565926d96ae95c52eedf7e
#
_cell.length_a   1.000
_cell.length_b   1.000
_cell.length_c   1.000
_cell.angle_alpha   90.00
_cell.angle_beta   90.00
_cell.angle_gamma   90.00
#
_symmetry.space_group_name_H-M   'P 1'
#
loop_
_entity.id
_entity.type
_entity.pdbx_description
1 polymer ?
#
loop_
_entity_poly.entity_id
_entity_poly.type
_entity_poly.pdbx_seq_one_letter_code
_entity_poly.pdbx_strand_id
1 'polypeptide(L)'
;MKSLRLAAAVAFLLTTVAAFAQSDAQKTFDRLKSLNGTWEAKVNNNPVKVVFRTTSGGSAVLSEITGEENMITMFHMDNDRVLATHYCAAGNQPRMQATMSPDGKSITFTFVDGTNIASPKAGHMDRLVITMPDSDHHSEEWTFAQDGKETKEHFELTRVKASM
;
A
#
# COMPACT_ATOMS: atom_id res chain seq x y z
N MET A 1 17.32 74.45 17.38
CA MET A 1 17.40 73.08 17.82
C MET A 1 16.42 72.27 16.96
N LYS A 2 16.92 71.51 15.98
CA LYS A 2 16.10 70.71 15.01
C LYS A 2 16.01 69.28 15.51
N SER A 3 14.83 68.84 15.90
CA SER A 3 14.55 67.47 16.33
C SER A 3 14.50 66.53 15.12
N LEU A 4 15.45 65.63 15.05
CA LEU A 4 15.50 64.53 14.04
C LEU A 4 14.53 63.43 14.44
N ARG A 5 13.44 63.23 13.70
CA ARG A 5 12.52 62.11 13.90
C ARG A 5 13.04 60.89 13.11
N LEU A 6 13.55 59.91 13.84
CA LEU A 6 13.98 58.61 13.27
C LEU A 6 12.75 57.74 13.03
N ALA A 7 12.39 57.53 11.76
CA ALA A 7 11.33 56.61 11.38
C ALA A 7 11.96 55.20 11.21
N ALA A 8 11.68 54.29 12.13
CA ALA A 8 12.05 52.87 12.02
C ALA A 8 11.01 52.15 11.12
N ALA A 9 11.40 51.80 9.90
CA ALA A 9 10.63 50.94 9.03
C ALA A 9 10.85 49.47 9.42
N VAL A 10 9.86 48.84 10.05
CA VAL A 10 9.84 47.38 10.30
C VAL A 10 9.40 46.68 9.03
N ALA A 11 10.35 46.11 8.32
CA ALA A 11 10.05 45.25 7.17
C ALA A 11 9.60 43.88 7.69
N PHE A 12 8.32 43.58 7.56
CA PHE A 12 7.75 42.25 7.82
C PHE A 12 8.10 41.36 6.61
N LEU A 13 9.11 40.47 6.76
CA LEU A 13 9.36 39.39 5.80
C LEU A 13 8.24 38.35 5.95
N LEU A 14 7.27 38.37 5.05
CA LEU A 14 6.29 37.28 4.85
C LEU A 14 7.02 36.15 4.15
N THR A 15 7.52 35.16 4.93
CA THR A 15 7.97 33.88 4.39
C THR A 15 6.74 33.09 3.98
N THR A 16 6.41 33.05 2.70
CA THR A 16 5.42 32.14 2.15
C THR A 16 5.98 30.72 2.22
N VAL A 17 5.52 29.93 3.19
CA VAL A 17 5.76 28.49 3.20
C VAL A 17 4.92 27.90 2.06
N ALA A 18 5.56 27.57 0.96
CA ALA A 18 4.92 26.82 -0.11
C ALA A 18 4.56 25.42 0.46
N ALA A 19 3.30 25.19 0.77
CA ALA A 19 2.80 23.88 1.10
C ALA A 19 2.83 23.06 -0.20
N PHE A 20 3.85 22.21 -0.36
CA PHE A 20 3.87 21.23 -1.45
C PHE A 20 2.74 20.24 -1.20
N ALA A 21 1.76 20.18 -2.10
CA ALA A 21 0.73 19.17 -2.05
C ALA A 21 1.38 17.78 -2.20
N GLN A 22 1.07 16.89 -1.26
CA GLN A 22 1.55 15.51 -1.29
C GLN A 22 1.07 14.82 -2.57
N SER A 23 1.97 14.10 -3.28
CA SER A 23 1.62 13.36 -4.49
C SER A 23 0.59 12.25 -4.19
N ASP A 24 -0.19 11.85 -5.17
CA ASP A 24 -1.16 10.76 -5.00
C ASP A 24 -0.46 9.43 -4.69
N ALA A 25 0.74 9.20 -5.25
CA ALA A 25 1.56 8.06 -4.89
C ALA A 25 1.98 8.07 -3.42
N GLN A 26 2.38 9.23 -2.89
CA GLN A 26 2.74 9.35 -1.46
C GLN A 26 1.52 9.13 -0.56
N LYS A 27 0.35 9.67 -0.91
CA LYS A 27 -0.91 9.41 -0.17
C LYS A 27 -1.25 7.91 -0.17
N THR A 28 -1.12 7.26 -1.34
CA THR A 28 -1.33 5.82 -1.48
C THR A 28 -0.38 5.02 -0.60
N PHE A 29 0.91 5.39 -0.59
CA PHE A 29 1.90 4.72 0.23
C PHE A 29 1.68 4.93 1.74
N ASP A 30 1.27 6.13 2.16
CA ASP A 30 0.93 6.41 3.56
C ASP A 30 -0.34 5.67 3.98
N ARG A 31 -1.29 5.47 3.05
CA ARG A 31 -2.47 4.64 3.28
C ARG A 31 -2.08 3.17 3.53
N LEU A 32 -1.12 2.62 2.79
CA LEU A 32 -0.58 1.28 3.04
C LEU A 32 0.12 1.20 4.41
N LYS A 33 0.88 2.22 4.81
CA LYS A 33 1.51 2.28 6.13
C LYS A 33 0.48 2.24 7.27
N SER A 34 -0.73 2.76 7.06
CA SER A 34 -1.79 2.73 8.08
C SER A 34 -2.30 1.32 8.38
N LEU A 35 -2.02 0.34 7.52
CA LEU A 35 -2.32 -1.06 7.75
C LEU A 35 -1.35 -1.72 8.74
N ASN A 36 -0.25 -1.06 9.13
CA ASN A 36 0.73 -1.63 10.07
C ASN A 36 0.05 -2.29 11.27
N GLY A 37 0.39 -3.56 11.52
CA GLY A 37 -0.23 -4.39 12.55
C GLY A 37 -0.59 -5.78 12.08
N THR A 38 -1.32 -6.52 12.92
CA THR A 38 -1.78 -7.89 12.66
C THR A 38 -3.27 -7.89 12.36
N TRP A 39 -3.64 -8.71 11.39
CA TRP A 39 -4.99 -8.85 10.89
C TRP A 39 -5.35 -10.32 10.77
N GLU A 40 -6.60 -10.66 11.03
CA GLU A 40 -7.10 -12.03 10.98
C GLU A 40 -8.38 -12.13 10.15
N ALA A 41 -8.48 -13.22 9.40
CA ALA A 41 -9.65 -13.62 8.63
C ALA A 41 -9.92 -15.12 8.78
N LYS A 42 -11.03 -15.59 8.24
CA LYS A 42 -11.31 -17.01 8.01
C LYS A 42 -11.77 -17.20 6.58
N VAL A 43 -11.09 -18.08 5.86
CA VAL A 43 -11.47 -18.50 4.51
C VAL A 43 -11.81 -19.97 4.55
N ASN A 44 -13.04 -20.33 4.18
CA ASN A 44 -13.53 -21.72 4.24
C ASN A 44 -13.29 -22.38 5.62
N ASN A 45 -13.49 -21.63 6.71
CA ASN A 45 -13.19 -21.99 8.11
C ASN A 45 -11.70 -22.15 8.45
N ASN A 46 -10.77 -21.96 7.53
CA ASN A 46 -9.34 -21.96 7.79
C ASN A 46 -8.90 -20.55 8.24
N PRO A 47 -8.11 -20.43 9.33
CA PRO A 47 -7.60 -19.15 9.76
C PRO A 47 -6.57 -18.62 8.76
N VAL A 48 -6.69 -17.34 8.44
CA VAL A 48 -5.71 -16.57 7.67
C VAL A 48 -5.24 -15.40 8.53
N LYS A 49 -3.94 -15.21 8.60
CA LYS A 49 -3.33 -14.07 9.30
C LYS A 49 -2.51 -13.27 8.29
N VAL A 50 -2.71 -11.95 8.31
CA VAL A 50 -1.92 -11.00 7.53
C VAL A 50 -1.22 -10.03 8.49
N VAL A 51 0.08 -9.85 8.31
CA VAL A 51 0.88 -8.92 9.12
C VAL A 51 1.47 -7.85 8.21
N PHE A 52 1.10 -6.61 8.44
CA PHE A 52 1.73 -5.47 7.78
C PHE A 52 2.80 -4.86 8.68
N ARG A 53 3.98 -4.58 8.13
CA ARG A 53 5.08 -3.91 8.83
C ARG A 53 5.74 -2.85 7.95
N THR A 54 5.76 -1.62 8.45
CA THR A 54 6.63 -0.59 7.87
C THR A 54 8.09 -0.93 8.20
N THR A 55 8.97 -0.93 7.21
CA THR A 55 10.37 -1.34 7.34
C THR A 55 11.29 -0.43 6.52
N SER A 56 12.58 -0.73 6.49
CA SER A 56 13.59 -0.01 5.70
C SER A 56 13.59 1.50 5.93
N GLY A 57 13.55 1.91 7.22
CA GLY A 57 13.50 3.35 7.56
C GLY A 57 12.22 4.06 7.12
N GLY A 58 11.13 3.32 6.89
CA GLY A 58 9.85 3.87 6.44
C GLY A 58 9.68 3.92 4.92
N SER A 59 10.63 3.40 4.13
CA SER A 59 10.59 3.40 2.67
C SER A 59 9.91 2.17 2.06
N ALA A 60 9.59 1.15 2.86
CA ALA A 60 8.90 -0.04 2.42
C ALA A 60 7.84 -0.50 3.43
N VAL A 61 6.82 -1.18 2.94
CA VAL A 61 5.81 -1.90 3.73
C VAL A 61 5.87 -3.37 3.31
N LEU A 62 6.07 -4.25 4.28
CA LEU A 62 5.95 -5.69 4.12
C LEU A 62 4.53 -6.11 4.49
N SER A 63 3.89 -6.91 3.66
CA SER A 63 2.72 -7.74 4.01
C SER A 63 3.14 -9.20 3.99
N GLU A 64 2.84 -9.93 5.06
CA GLU A 64 3.07 -11.36 5.19
C GLU A 64 1.74 -12.06 5.44
N ILE A 65 1.34 -12.91 4.49
CA ILE A 65 0.13 -13.73 4.58
C ILE A 65 0.55 -15.11 5.08
N THR A 66 -0.12 -15.58 6.12
CA THR A 66 0.05 -16.92 6.69
C THR A 66 -1.30 -17.61 6.72
N GLY A 67 -1.39 -18.77 6.08
CA GLY A 67 -2.61 -19.56 5.96
C GLY A 67 -2.30 -20.94 5.39
N GLU A 68 -3.06 -21.36 4.39
CA GLU A 68 -2.79 -22.60 3.64
C GLU A 68 -1.43 -22.50 2.91
N GLU A 69 -1.11 -21.32 2.37
CA GLU A 69 0.19 -20.99 1.80
C GLU A 69 0.73 -19.72 2.48
N ASN A 70 2.07 -19.66 2.59
CA ASN A 70 2.76 -18.49 3.15
C ASN A 70 3.36 -17.68 2.01
N MET A 71 2.98 -16.42 1.94
CA MET A 71 3.43 -15.51 0.90
C MET A 71 3.78 -14.13 1.47
N ILE A 72 4.65 -13.40 0.81
CA ILE A 72 4.98 -12.03 1.17
C ILE A 72 4.78 -11.08 -0.01
N THR A 73 4.44 -9.83 0.32
CA THR A 73 4.38 -8.73 -0.65
C THR A 73 5.16 -7.54 -0.10
N MET A 74 6.04 -6.98 -0.92
CA MET A 74 6.76 -5.75 -0.60
C MET A 74 6.19 -4.59 -1.39
N PHE A 75 5.73 -3.55 -0.70
CA PHE A 75 5.28 -2.29 -1.28
C PHE A 75 6.34 -1.21 -1.09
N HIS A 76 6.59 -0.41 -2.11
CA HIS A 76 7.55 0.69 -2.06
C HIS A 76 7.20 1.78 -3.08
N MET A 77 7.78 2.96 -2.89
CA MET A 77 7.71 4.04 -3.88
C MET A 77 8.72 3.80 -5.00
N ASP A 78 8.31 4.09 -6.22
CA ASP A 78 9.19 4.23 -7.39
C ASP A 78 8.86 5.56 -8.07
N ASN A 79 9.56 6.62 -7.69
CA ASN A 79 9.28 8.00 -8.07
C ASN A 79 7.85 8.42 -7.69
N ASP A 80 6.98 8.62 -8.67
CA ASP A 80 5.61 9.08 -8.55
C ASP A 80 4.56 7.96 -8.60
N ARG A 81 4.99 6.70 -8.39
CA ARG A 81 4.12 5.52 -8.34
C ARG A 81 4.44 4.62 -7.16
N VAL A 82 3.48 3.81 -6.73
CA VAL A 82 3.68 2.75 -5.75
C VAL A 82 3.69 1.41 -6.47
N LEU A 83 4.71 0.60 -6.19
CA LEU A 83 4.84 -0.76 -6.69
C LEU A 83 4.67 -1.78 -5.56
N ALA A 84 4.11 -2.92 -5.91
CA ALA A 84 4.09 -4.13 -5.11
C ALA A 84 4.89 -5.23 -5.84
N THR A 85 5.78 -5.92 -5.13
CA THR A 85 6.37 -7.18 -5.57
C THR A 85 5.84 -8.30 -4.70
N HIS A 86 5.06 -9.20 -5.30
CA HIS A 86 4.48 -10.34 -4.61
C HIS A 86 5.35 -11.58 -4.81
N TYR A 87 5.72 -12.25 -3.72
CA TYR A 87 6.47 -13.52 -3.74
C TYR A 87 5.47 -14.66 -3.61
N CYS A 88 5.05 -15.16 -4.76
CA CYS A 88 3.95 -16.10 -4.90
C CYS A 88 4.38 -17.54 -4.60
N ALA A 89 3.49 -18.34 -4.01
CA ALA A 89 3.67 -19.78 -3.86
C ALA A 89 3.80 -20.52 -5.20
N ALA A 90 3.35 -19.93 -6.31
CA ALA A 90 3.61 -20.40 -7.66
C ALA A 90 5.09 -20.29 -8.11
N GLY A 91 5.98 -19.77 -7.24
CA GLY A 91 7.43 -19.68 -7.50
C GLY A 91 7.85 -18.49 -8.36
N ASN A 92 6.94 -17.57 -8.64
CA ASN A 92 7.22 -16.34 -9.40
C ASN A 92 7.05 -15.08 -8.54
N GLN A 93 7.50 -13.95 -9.07
CA GLN A 93 7.44 -12.66 -8.39
C GLN A 93 6.81 -11.61 -9.31
N PRO A 94 5.45 -11.59 -9.43
CA PRO A 94 4.76 -10.56 -10.17
C PRO A 94 4.94 -9.20 -9.50
N ARG A 95 5.15 -8.16 -10.30
CA ARG A 95 5.12 -6.76 -9.89
C ARG A 95 3.85 -6.10 -10.37
N MET A 96 3.25 -5.32 -9.49
CA MET A 96 1.97 -4.65 -9.72
C MET A 96 2.10 -3.18 -9.36
N GLN A 97 1.40 -2.31 -10.09
CA GLN A 97 1.36 -0.87 -9.83
C GLN A 97 0.03 -0.47 -9.21
N ALA A 98 0.11 0.39 -8.20
CA ALA A 98 -1.05 0.90 -7.47
C ALA A 98 -1.80 2.01 -8.21
N THR A 99 -3.12 2.01 -8.05
CA THR A 99 -4.01 3.15 -8.28
C THR A 99 -4.97 3.27 -7.11
N MET A 100 -5.06 4.46 -6.49
CA MET A 100 -5.99 4.70 -5.39
C MET A 100 -7.32 5.22 -5.93
N SER A 101 -8.44 4.77 -5.34
CA SER A 101 -9.77 5.28 -5.65
C SER A 101 -9.89 6.77 -5.26
N PRO A 102 -10.77 7.55 -5.93
CA PRO A 102 -10.94 8.98 -5.63
C PRO A 102 -11.35 9.28 -4.18
N ASP A 103 -12.06 8.36 -3.53
CA ASP A 103 -12.47 8.47 -2.12
C ASP A 103 -11.39 8.02 -1.13
N GLY A 104 -10.24 7.53 -1.62
CA GLY A 104 -9.12 7.06 -0.83
C GLY A 104 -9.37 5.77 -0.04
N LYS A 105 -10.48 5.05 -0.31
CA LYS A 105 -10.86 3.85 0.44
C LYS A 105 -10.31 2.56 -0.16
N SER A 106 -9.97 2.55 -1.45
CA SER A 106 -9.48 1.36 -2.12
C SER A 106 -8.18 1.64 -2.86
N ILE A 107 -7.26 0.67 -2.83
CA ILE A 107 -6.04 0.67 -3.63
C ILE A 107 -6.09 -0.57 -4.51
N THR A 108 -6.03 -0.37 -5.82
CA THR A 108 -5.96 -1.44 -6.82
C THR A 108 -4.53 -1.54 -7.32
N PHE A 109 -3.94 -2.71 -7.21
CA PHE A 109 -2.67 -3.07 -7.82
C PHE A 109 -2.94 -3.90 -9.07
N THR A 110 -2.36 -3.51 -10.21
CA THR A 110 -2.52 -4.21 -11.50
C THR A 110 -1.15 -4.66 -11.99
N PHE A 111 -1.08 -5.85 -12.54
CA PHE A 111 0.14 -6.46 -13.06
C PHE A 111 0.85 -5.55 -14.06
N VAL A 112 2.17 -5.47 -13.94
CA VAL A 112 3.06 -4.74 -14.84
C VAL A 112 4.02 -5.69 -15.53
N ASP A 113 4.73 -6.48 -14.73
CA ASP A 113 5.71 -7.48 -15.15
C ASP A 113 6.03 -8.44 -13.99
N GLY A 114 6.99 -9.32 -14.18
CA GLY A 114 7.41 -10.20 -13.09
C GLY A 114 8.63 -11.04 -13.45
N THR A 115 9.22 -11.68 -12.43
CA THR A 115 10.28 -12.67 -12.61
C THR A 115 9.72 -14.07 -12.52
N ASN A 116 10.37 -15.04 -13.17
CA ASN A 116 9.97 -16.45 -13.24
C ASN A 116 8.55 -16.67 -13.82
N ILE A 117 8.09 -15.78 -14.70
CA ILE A 117 6.85 -15.94 -15.48
C ILE A 117 7.25 -16.38 -16.87
N ALA A 118 7.17 -17.70 -17.11
CA ALA A 118 7.73 -18.35 -18.31
C ALA A 118 7.03 -17.95 -19.62
N SER A 119 5.79 -17.50 -19.55
CA SER A 119 5.00 -17.06 -20.72
C SER A 119 3.81 -16.20 -20.28
N PRO A 120 3.16 -15.47 -21.19
CA PRO A 120 1.92 -14.73 -20.88
C PRO A 120 0.76 -15.59 -20.36
N LYS A 121 0.84 -16.91 -20.51
CA LYS A 121 -0.16 -17.89 -20.03
C LYS A 121 0.22 -18.51 -18.69
N ALA A 122 1.45 -18.30 -18.22
CA ALA A 122 1.91 -18.84 -16.94
C ALA A 122 1.10 -18.22 -15.78
N GLY A 123 0.73 -19.06 -14.82
CA GLY A 123 -0.04 -18.63 -13.66
C GLY A 123 0.71 -17.58 -12.84
N HIS A 124 0.06 -16.47 -12.51
CA HIS A 124 0.61 -15.40 -11.67
C HIS A 124 -0.52 -14.56 -11.03
N MET A 125 -0.20 -13.85 -9.96
CA MET A 125 -1.10 -12.82 -9.42
C MET A 125 -1.15 -11.64 -10.38
N ASP A 126 -2.34 -11.35 -10.90
CA ASP A 126 -2.62 -10.31 -11.88
C ASP A 126 -3.12 -9.02 -11.21
N ARG A 127 -3.86 -9.17 -10.12
CA ARG A 127 -4.46 -8.05 -9.42
C ARG A 127 -4.57 -8.28 -7.92
N LEU A 128 -4.45 -7.19 -7.17
CA LEU A 128 -4.83 -7.09 -5.76
C LEU A 128 -5.68 -5.84 -5.56
N VAL A 129 -6.82 -5.97 -4.89
CA VAL A 129 -7.61 -4.82 -4.42
C VAL A 129 -7.63 -4.85 -2.90
N ILE A 130 -7.12 -3.79 -2.26
CA ILE A 130 -7.22 -3.58 -0.82
C ILE A 130 -8.27 -2.50 -0.57
N THR A 131 -9.36 -2.84 0.15
CA THR A 131 -10.41 -1.88 0.53
C THR A 131 -10.40 -1.67 2.03
N MET A 132 -10.33 -0.42 2.47
CA MET A 132 -10.16 0.00 3.86
C MET A 132 -11.32 0.90 4.29
N PRO A 133 -12.46 0.34 4.73
CA PRO A 133 -13.63 1.12 5.15
C PRO A 133 -13.35 1.94 6.41
N ASP A 134 -12.54 1.43 7.35
CA ASP A 134 -12.16 2.07 8.60
C ASP A 134 -10.76 1.63 9.07
N SER A 135 -10.39 1.93 10.33
CA SER A 135 -9.08 1.61 10.90
C SER A 135 -8.93 0.16 11.37
N ASP A 136 -10.03 -0.54 11.58
CA ASP A 136 -10.07 -1.88 12.19
C ASP A 136 -10.50 -2.98 11.22
N HIS A 137 -10.92 -2.60 10.01
CA HIS A 137 -11.36 -3.53 8.96
C HIS A 137 -10.72 -3.19 7.62
N HIS A 138 -10.28 -4.21 6.89
CA HIS A 138 -9.98 -4.10 5.47
C HIS A 138 -10.28 -5.44 4.77
N SER A 139 -10.47 -5.38 3.47
CA SER A 139 -10.55 -6.58 2.64
C SER A 139 -9.43 -6.62 1.61
N GLU A 140 -9.02 -7.82 1.23
CA GLU A 140 -8.12 -8.07 0.12
C GLU A 140 -8.79 -9.00 -0.88
N GLU A 141 -8.90 -8.58 -2.15
CA GLU A 141 -9.30 -9.42 -3.25
C GLU A 141 -8.07 -9.65 -4.15
N TRP A 142 -7.60 -10.89 -4.18
CA TRP A 142 -6.53 -11.34 -5.03
C TRP A 142 -7.08 -12.02 -6.28
N THR A 143 -6.54 -11.68 -7.44
CA THR A 143 -6.88 -12.31 -8.73
C THR A 143 -5.65 -13.02 -9.26
N PHE A 144 -5.76 -14.33 -9.40
CA PHE A 144 -4.75 -15.18 -10.05
C PHE A 144 -5.20 -15.45 -11.49
N ALA A 145 -4.32 -15.17 -12.45
CA ALA A 145 -4.56 -15.39 -13.87
C ALA A 145 -3.69 -16.55 -14.39
N GLN A 146 -4.28 -17.49 -15.12
CA GLN A 146 -3.59 -18.59 -15.79
C GLN A 146 -4.36 -19.04 -17.03
N ASP A 147 -3.70 -19.19 -18.17
CA ASP A 147 -4.29 -19.65 -19.46
C ASP A 147 -5.54 -18.84 -19.87
N GLY A 148 -5.56 -17.54 -19.57
CA GLY A 148 -6.69 -16.65 -19.85
C GLY A 148 -7.90 -16.84 -18.93
N LYS A 149 -7.76 -17.58 -17.83
CA LYS A 149 -8.76 -17.73 -16.79
C LYS A 149 -8.33 -17.00 -15.53
N GLU A 150 -9.29 -16.42 -14.84
CA GLU A 150 -9.08 -15.76 -13.55
C GLU A 150 -9.72 -16.57 -12.43
N THR A 151 -9.00 -16.66 -11.32
CA THR A 151 -9.52 -17.17 -10.04
C THR A 151 -9.35 -16.08 -8.99
N LYS A 152 -10.39 -15.87 -8.18
CA LYS A 152 -10.38 -14.84 -7.15
C LYS A 152 -10.41 -15.45 -5.77
N GLU A 153 -9.64 -14.86 -4.87
CA GLU A 153 -9.66 -15.15 -3.45
C GLU A 153 -9.92 -13.87 -2.68
N HIS A 154 -10.81 -13.93 -1.68
CA HIS A 154 -11.26 -12.76 -0.95
C HIS A 154 -11.11 -12.97 0.56
N PHE A 155 -10.47 -12.01 1.23
CA PHE A 155 -10.24 -11.98 2.68
C PHE A 155 -10.95 -10.78 3.29
N GLU A 156 -11.83 -11.01 4.26
CA GLU A 156 -12.37 -9.99 5.16
C GLU A 156 -11.54 -9.99 6.44
N LEU A 157 -10.75 -8.97 6.64
CA LEU A 157 -9.71 -8.90 7.67
C LEU A 157 -10.09 -7.92 8.77
N THR A 158 -9.97 -8.38 10.01
CA THR A 158 -10.19 -7.58 11.22
C THR A 158 -8.87 -7.40 11.96
N ARG A 159 -8.60 -6.19 12.43
CA ARG A 159 -7.37 -5.86 13.17
C ARG A 159 -7.33 -6.57 14.52
N VAL A 160 -6.22 -7.25 14.79
CA VAL A 160 -5.95 -7.81 16.12
C VAL A 160 -5.53 -6.69 17.06
N LYS A 161 -6.31 -6.49 18.14
CA LYS A 161 -5.95 -5.51 19.18
C LYS A 161 -4.88 -6.10 20.08
N ALA A 162 -3.86 -5.30 20.40
CA ALA A 162 -2.88 -5.70 21.40
C ALA A 162 -3.59 -5.97 22.73
N SER A 163 -3.38 -7.16 23.33
CA SER A 163 -3.82 -7.42 24.71
C SER A 163 -3.08 -6.44 25.62
N MET A 164 -3.84 -5.63 26.36
CA MET A 164 -3.27 -4.80 27.43
C MET A 164 -2.78 -5.67 28.58
#